data_e7500283e38f24bf145c066ec9baa99d
#
_entry.id   e7500283e38f24bf145c066ec9baa99d
#
_cell.length_a   1.000
_cell.length_b   1.000
_cell.length_c   1.000
_cell.angle_alpha   90.00
_cell.angle_beta   90.00
_cell.angle_gamma   90.00
#
_symmetry.space_group_name_H-M   'P 1'
#
loop_
_entity.id
_entity.type
_entity.pdbx_description
1 polymer ?
#
loop_
_entity_poly.entity_id
_entity_poly.type
_entity_poly.pdbx_seq_one_letter_code
_entity_poly.pdbx_strand_id
1 'polypeptide(L)'
;MNSTEFQDKTKRLGLHVIRFVETLPQNYTSRVIINQILRCALSVGANYRAVCRAKSDKDFINKMKIVEEECDETIYWLEIIEESGLAKIEVITPLKREAKEILAMIVEIGRAHV
;
A
#
# COMPACT_ATOMS: atom_id res chain seq x y z
N MET A 1 -4.06 -14.63 -11.16
CA MET A 1 -3.59 -13.26 -11.47
C MET A 1 -2.13 -13.31 -11.81
N ASN A 2 -1.71 -12.74 -12.94
CA ASN A 2 -0.31 -12.70 -13.33
C ASN A 2 0.39 -11.45 -12.78
N SER A 3 1.71 -11.36 -12.97
CA SER A 3 2.49 -10.26 -12.41
C SER A 3 2.14 -8.90 -13.02
N THR A 4 1.74 -8.87 -14.29
CA THR A 4 1.32 -7.62 -14.94
C THR A 4 0.04 -7.08 -14.32
N GLU A 5 -0.92 -7.96 -14.06
CA GLU A 5 -2.17 -7.59 -13.39
C GLU A 5 -1.92 -7.12 -11.97
N PHE A 6 -1.00 -7.76 -11.25
CA PHE A 6 -0.68 -7.35 -9.90
C PHE A 6 0.11 -6.04 -9.85
N GLN A 7 0.97 -5.79 -10.83
CA GLN A 7 1.61 -4.48 -10.98
C GLN A 7 0.56 -3.38 -11.11
N ASP A 8 -0.46 -3.61 -11.94
CA ASP A 8 -1.55 -2.65 -12.11
C ASP A 8 -2.33 -2.46 -10.81
N LYS A 9 -2.64 -3.54 -10.12
CA LYS A 9 -3.40 -3.50 -8.88
C LYS A 9 -2.68 -2.70 -7.78
N THR A 10 -1.39 -2.91 -7.63
CA THR A 10 -0.59 -2.18 -6.63
C THR A 10 -0.42 -0.71 -7.01
N LYS A 11 -0.29 -0.42 -8.29
CA LYS A 11 -0.24 0.96 -8.79
C LYS A 11 -1.56 1.68 -8.51
N ARG A 12 -2.69 1.01 -8.72
CA ARG A 12 -4.02 1.59 -8.45
C ARG A 12 -4.21 1.92 -6.98
N LEU A 13 -3.68 1.10 -6.08
CA LEU A 13 -3.73 1.43 -4.66
C LEU A 13 -3.12 2.81 -4.41
N GLY A 14 -1.94 3.06 -4.98
CA GLY A 14 -1.29 4.36 -4.85
C GLY A 14 -2.13 5.50 -5.41
N LEU A 15 -2.73 5.29 -6.59
CA LEU A 15 -3.59 6.30 -7.20
C LEU A 15 -4.83 6.59 -6.36
N HIS A 16 -5.43 5.56 -5.77
CA HIS A 16 -6.60 5.73 -4.90
C HIS A 16 -6.23 6.49 -3.63
N VAL A 17 -5.05 6.21 -3.07
CA VAL A 17 -4.57 6.94 -1.89
C VAL A 17 -4.33 8.41 -2.24
N ILE A 18 -3.75 8.71 -3.41
CA ILE A 18 -3.57 10.10 -3.85
C ILE A 18 -4.90 10.84 -3.84
N ARG A 19 -5.92 10.26 -4.46
CA ARG A 19 -7.25 10.90 -4.53
C ARG A 19 -7.87 11.06 -3.15
N PHE A 20 -7.69 10.06 -2.30
CA PHE A 20 -8.24 10.09 -0.95
C PHE A 20 -7.62 11.21 -0.11
N VAL A 21 -6.29 11.34 -0.11
CA VAL A 21 -5.63 12.34 0.73
C VAL A 21 -5.93 13.77 0.28
N GLU A 22 -6.30 13.97 -0.98
CA GLU A 22 -6.71 15.28 -1.48
C GLU A 22 -8.03 15.75 -0.87
N THR A 23 -8.80 14.83 -0.28
CA THR A 23 -10.06 15.18 0.39
C THR A 23 -9.87 15.51 1.88
N LEU A 24 -8.67 15.31 2.42
CA LEU A 24 -8.42 15.53 3.84
C LEU A 24 -8.21 17.01 4.18
N PRO A 25 -8.51 17.40 5.43
CA PRO A 25 -8.25 18.78 5.87
C PRO A 25 -6.78 19.15 5.71
N GLN A 26 -6.51 20.41 5.43
CA GLN A 26 -5.15 20.93 5.25
C GLN A 26 -4.68 21.63 6.53
N ASN A 27 -4.08 20.87 7.43
CA ASN A 27 -3.48 21.40 8.66
C ASN A 27 -2.15 20.67 8.91
N TYR A 28 -1.45 21.07 9.97
CA TYR A 28 -0.12 20.53 10.24
C TYR A 28 -0.12 19.00 10.41
N THR A 29 -0.99 18.50 11.29
CA THR A 29 -1.08 17.06 11.57
C THR A 29 -1.44 16.26 10.33
N SER A 30 -2.44 16.74 9.59
CA SER A 30 -2.89 16.09 8.36
C SER A 30 -1.75 16.02 7.35
N ARG A 31 -0.97 17.09 7.18
CA ARG A 31 0.16 17.09 6.24
C ARG A 31 1.22 16.06 6.60
N VAL A 32 1.52 15.89 7.89
CA VAL A 32 2.48 14.88 8.34
C VAL A 32 1.98 13.49 7.98
N ILE A 33 0.70 13.21 8.26
CA ILE A 33 0.09 11.90 7.99
C ILE A 33 0.03 11.65 6.48
N ILE A 34 -0.38 12.66 5.71
CA ILE A 34 -0.46 12.56 4.24
C ILE A 34 0.90 12.20 3.65
N ASN A 35 1.97 12.84 4.12
CA ASN A 35 3.32 12.55 3.62
C ASN A 35 3.70 11.09 3.89
N GLN A 36 3.34 10.55 5.05
CA GLN A 36 3.66 9.18 5.41
C GLN A 36 2.88 8.17 4.58
N ILE A 37 1.57 8.36 4.44
CA ILE A 37 0.77 7.41 3.69
C ILE A 37 1.09 7.43 2.19
N LEU A 38 1.36 8.61 1.63
CA LEU A 38 1.76 8.72 0.23
C LEU A 38 3.08 7.98 -0.01
N ARG A 39 4.06 8.17 0.87
CA ARG A 39 5.35 7.51 0.75
C ARG A 39 5.17 5.99 0.71
N CYS A 40 4.48 5.41 1.68
CA CYS A 40 4.35 3.96 1.74
C CYS A 40 3.41 3.39 0.69
N ALA A 41 2.27 4.03 0.44
CA ALA A 41 1.30 3.54 -0.54
C ALA A 41 1.88 3.53 -1.97
N LEU A 42 2.63 4.57 -2.33
CA LEU A 42 3.29 4.62 -3.64
C LEU A 42 4.44 3.64 -3.73
N SER A 43 5.09 3.35 -2.61
CA SER A 43 6.18 2.37 -2.55
C SER A 43 5.72 0.94 -2.79
N VAL A 44 4.47 0.61 -2.48
CA VAL A 44 3.95 -0.74 -2.72
C VAL A 44 4.11 -1.12 -4.19
N GLY A 45 3.56 -0.31 -5.08
CA GLY A 45 3.63 -0.59 -6.53
C GLY A 45 5.03 -0.47 -7.08
N ALA A 46 5.78 0.55 -6.65
CA ALA A 46 7.14 0.77 -7.14
C ALA A 46 8.05 -0.40 -6.77
N ASN A 47 7.96 -0.88 -5.53
CA ASN A 47 8.78 -2.01 -5.08
C ASN A 47 8.31 -3.33 -5.68
N TYR A 48 7.01 -3.52 -5.89
CA TYR A 48 6.57 -4.74 -6.56
C TYR A 48 7.08 -4.79 -8.01
N ARG A 49 7.12 -3.65 -8.69
CA ARG A 49 7.72 -3.60 -10.02
C ARG A 49 9.19 -4.06 -9.99
N ALA A 50 9.91 -3.70 -8.92
CA ALA A 50 11.30 -4.15 -8.74
C ALA A 50 11.36 -5.66 -8.45
N VAL A 51 10.38 -6.22 -7.73
CA VAL A 51 10.30 -7.68 -7.50
C VAL A 51 10.27 -8.42 -8.82
N CYS A 52 9.53 -7.91 -9.79
CA CYS A 52 9.38 -8.56 -11.10
C CYS A 52 10.70 -8.62 -11.88
N ARG A 53 11.72 -7.89 -11.44
CA ARG A 53 13.06 -7.90 -12.03
C ARG A 53 14.11 -8.44 -11.07
N ALA A 54 13.68 -9.27 -10.11
CA ALA A 54 14.57 -9.87 -9.13
C ALA A 54 15.59 -10.77 -9.82
N LYS A 55 16.82 -10.75 -9.32
CA LYS A 55 17.95 -11.45 -9.93
C LYS A 55 18.16 -12.86 -9.40
N SER A 56 17.49 -13.22 -8.32
CA SER A 56 17.61 -14.51 -7.66
C SER A 56 16.41 -14.74 -6.75
N ASP A 57 16.22 -15.95 -6.25
CA ASP A 57 15.17 -16.26 -5.29
C ASP A 57 15.34 -15.46 -4.00
N LYS A 58 16.58 -15.33 -3.55
CA LYS A 58 16.86 -14.54 -2.34
C LYS A 58 16.50 -13.07 -2.54
N ASP A 59 16.85 -12.52 -3.70
CA ASP A 59 16.54 -11.12 -4.04
C ASP A 59 15.03 -10.93 -4.11
N PHE A 60 14.31 -11.89 -4.72
CA PHE A 60 12.86 -11.88 -4.79
C PHE A 60 12.24 -11.82 -3.39
N ILE A 61 12.66 -12.73 -2.51
CA ILE A 61 12.13 -12.81 -1.15
C ILE A 61 12.40 -11.51 -0.38
N ASN A 62 13.62 -10.97 -0.48
CA ASN A 62 13.97 -9.73 0.21
C ASN A 62 13.14 -8.54 -0.29
N LYS A 63 12.95 -8.45 -1.60
CA LYS A 63 12.15 -7.37 -2.17
C LYS A 63 10.66 -7.51 -1.83
N MET A 64 10.15 -8.74 -1.80
CA MET A 64 8.75 -8.97 -1.41
C MET A 64 8.50 -8.57 0.04
N LYS A 65 9.46 -8.76 0.93
CA LYS A 65 9.32 -8.31 2.32
C LYS A 65 9.14 -6.80 2.41
N ILE A 66 9.86 -6.06 1.58
CA ILE A 66 9.71 -4.59 1.53
C ILE A 66 8.30 -4.22 1.08
N VAL A 67 7.80 -4.89 0.04
CA VAL A 67 6.43 -4.65 -0.46
C VAL A 67 5.41 -4.93 0.64
N GLU A 68 5.58 -6.02 1.37
CA GLU A 68 4.69 -6.39 2.48
C GLU A 68 4.71 -5.33 3.58
N GLU A 69 5.90 -4.89 3.99
CA GLU A 69 6.05 -3.87 5.04
C GLU A 69 5.40 -2.55 4.63
N GLU A 70 5.61 -2.11 3.38
CA GLU A 70 5.04 -0.86 2.90
C GLU A 70 3.51 -0.92 2.81
N CYS A 71 2.97 -2.07 2.42
CA CYS A 71 1.53 -2.26 2.36
C CYS A 71 0.92 -2.28 3.76
N ASP A 72 1.57 -2.94 4.71
CA ASP A 72 1.12 -2.96 6.10
C ASP A 72 1.17 -1.56 6.70
N GLU A 73 2.22 -0.79 6.41
CA GLU A 73 2.31 0.59 6.87
C GLU A 73 1.20 1.46 6.28
N THR A 74 0.81 1.21 5.04
CA THR A 74 -0.32 1.92 4.41
C THR A 74 -1.60 1.69 5.22
N ILE A 75 -1.84 0.45 5.64
CA ILE A 75 -2.99 0.10 6.47
C ILE A 75 -2.91 0.81 7.82
N TYR A 76 -1.73 0.84 8.42
CA TYR A 76 -1.52 1.55 9.67
C TYR A 76 -1.94 3.03 9.56
N TRP A 77 -1.51 3.72 8.52
CA TRP A 77 -1.85 5.13 8.35
C TRP A 77 -3.34 5.33 8.07
N LEU A 78 -3.99 4.39 7.38
CA LEU A 78 -5.44 4.44 7.19
C LEU A 78 -6.16 4.31 8.54
N GLU A 79 -5.66 3.44 9.43
CA GLU A 79 -6.21 3.31 10.79
C GLU A 79 -6.02 4.59 11.59
N ILE A 80 -4.86 5.23 11.48
CA ILE A 80 -4.60 6.51 12.15
C ILE A 80 -5.57 7.58 11.64
N ILE A 81 -5.78 7.66 10.34
CA ILE A 81 -6.71 8.63 9.75
C ILE A 81 -8.14 8.40 10.26
N GLU A 82 -8.54 7.13 10.33
CA GLU A 82 -9.86 6.77 10.83
C GLU A 82 -10.02 7.12 12.31
N GLU A 83 -9.10 6.68 13.14
CA GLU A 83 -9.21 6.82 14.61
C GLU A 83 -8.97 8.25 15.08
N SER A 84 -8.25 9.06 14.31
CA SER A 84 -8.07 10.48 14.62
C SER A 84 -9.25 11.34 14.18
N GLY A 85 -10.19 10.76 13.41
CA GLY A 85 -11.36 11.49 12.94
C GLY A 85 -11.08 12.41 11.74
N LEU A 86 -9.94 12.26 11.06
CA LEU A 86 -9.61 13.07 9.89
C LEU A 86 -10.51 12.77 8.69
N ALA A 87 -11.08 11.59 8.63
CA ALA A 87 -12.03 11.21 7.58
C ALA A 87 -13.09 10.28 8.16
N LYS A 88 -14.24 10.22 7.50
CA LYS A 88 -15.34 9.36 7.94
C LYS A 88 -15.03 7.90 7.60
N ILE A 89 -15.50 6.99 8.46
CA ILE A 89 -15.28 5.56 8.30
C ILE A 89 -15.79 5.05 6.96
N GLU A 90 -16.91 5.61 6.45
CA GLU A 90 -17.50 5.19 5.18
C GLU A 90 -16.57 5.47 3.99
N VAL A 91 -15.74 6.49 4.10
CA VAL A 91 -14.79 6.86 3.04
C VAL A 91 -13.52 5.99 3.13
N ILE A 92 -13.10 5.67 4.35
CA ILE A 92 -11.86 4.92 4.59
C ILE A 92 -12.04 3.41 4.36
N THR A 93 -13.20 2.86 4.73
CA THR A 93 -13.44 1.42 4.71
C THR A 93 -13.13 0.75 3.36
N PRO A 94 -13.59 1.29 2.22
CA PRO A 94 -13.26 0.67 0.91
C PRO A 94 -11.76 0.66 0.63
N LEU A 95 -11.06 1.73 0.97
CA LEU A 95 -9.63 1.83 0.73
C LEU A 95 -8.84 0.90 1.63
N LYS A 96 -9.25 0.81 2.90
CA LYS A 96 -8.64 -0.10 3.85
C LYS A 96 -8.84 -1.57 3.43
N ARG A 97 -10.02 -1.88 2.91
CA ARG A 97 -10.31 -3.22 2.37
C ARG A 97 -9.42 -3.54 1.18
N GLU A 98 -9.26 -2.58 0.27
CA GLU A 98 -8.37 -2.75 -0.88
C GLU A 98 -6.93 -3.03 -0.45
N ALA A 99 -6.41 -2.26 0.50
CA ALA A 99 -5.05 -2.44 1.00
C ALA A 99 -4.87 -3.80 1.68
N LYS A 100 -5.86 -4.25 2.45
CA LYS A 100 -5.83 -5.56 3.11
C LYS A 100 -5.87 -6.72 2.11
N GLU A 101 -6.66 -6.59 1.05
CA GLU A 101 -6.70 -7.59 -0.02
C GLU A 101 -5.36 -7.70 -0.72
N ILE A 102 -4.72 -6.55 -1.00
CA ILE A 102 -3.40 -6.53 -1.62
C ILE A 102 -2.36 -7.14 -0.68
N LEU A 103 -2.43 -6.84 0.61
CA LEU A 103 -1.51 -7.44 1.58
C LEU A 103 -1.63 -8.95 1.59
N ALA A 104 -2.85 -9.48 1.59
CA ALA A 104 -3.10 -10.91 1.55
C ALA A 104 -2.48 -11.54 0.29
N MET A 105 -2.61 -10.88 -0.85
CA MET A 105 -2.01 -11.34 -2.11
C MET A 105 -0.49 -11.32 -2.05
N ILE A 106 0.10 -10.28 -1.46
CA ILE A 106 1.56 -10.17 -1.29
C ILE A 106 2.07 -11.35 -0.47
N VAL A 107 1.39 -11.67 0.63
CA VAL A 107 1.76 -12.78 1.51
C VAL A 107 1.68 -14.10 0.74
N GLU A 108 0.61 -14.31 -0.05
CA GLU A 108 0.44 -15.52 -0.85
C GLU A 108 1.54 -15.65 -1.91
N ILE A 109 1.88 -14.57 -2.60
CA ILE A 109 2.95 -14.58 -3.60
C ILE A 109 4.29 -14.94 -2.95
N GLY A 110 4.60 -14.34 -1.81
CA GLY A 110 5.83 -14.63 -1.09
C GLY A 110 5.88 -16.07 -0.59
N ARG A 111 4.77 -16.57 -0.08
CA ARG A 111 4.66 -17.96 0.42
C ARG A 111 4.81 -18.98 -0.70
N ALA A 112 4.22 -18.72 -1.85
CA ALA A 112 4.29 -19.63 -2.99
C ALA A 112 5.70 -19.76 -3.56
N HIS A 113 6.57 -18.79 -3.30
CA HIS A 113 7.93 -18.76 -3.80
C HIS A 113 8.91 -19.49 -2.86
N VAL A 114 8.48 -19.81 -1.66
CA VAL A 114 9.26 -20.53 -0.66
C VAL A 114 8.97 -22.03 -0.77
#